data_8f6b08c69c0936dcd530a8baeda43eae
#
_entry.id   8f6b08c69c0936dcd530a8baeda43eae
#
_cell.length_a   1.000
_cell.length_b   1.000
_cell.length_c   1.000
_cell.angle_alpha   90.00
_cell.angle_beta   90.00
_cell.angle_gamma   90.00
#
_symmetry.space_group_name_H-M   'P 1'
#
loop_
_entity.id
_entity.type
_entity.pdbx_description
1 polymer ?
#
loop_
_entity_poly.entity_id
_entity_poly.type
_entity_poly.pdbx_seq_one_letter_code
_entity_poly.pdbx_strand_id
1 'polypeptide(L)'
;MLIAARLLAQTPSHLGNIKQLTFGGQNAEAYWSPDGKRLIFQSTRDKLECDQIFVMNADGSDQHMVSTGKGRTTCGYFLTDNQHVLYASTHEGGDACPPSADRSKGYVWAVYPSYDIYLATADGKIVKKMTDAPGYDAEATVNWKSGKIVYTSMQSGDLDLWSMNSDGSGKKQITKTEGYDGGAVFSRDGKKLVWRANHPTTPETQKTYRDLLHDSLTSPMKMELFVADAGGKNARQITNYGCASFAPTFTVDGRKILFSSNKNNCDGRKFELFTINLDGSGLEQVTDFGGFTSFPEFSPDGKKLVFASDKDAKQRYEFNIFTADWK
;
A
#
# COMPACT_ATOMS: atom_id res chain seq x y z
N MET A 1 -24.77 47.42 -10.28
CA MET A 1 -23.57 46.63 -10.09
C MET A 1 -24.03 45.24 -9.67
N LEU A 2 -24.22 44.33 -10.63
CA LEU A 2 -24.67 42.96 -10.41
C LEU A 2 -23.43 42.10 -10.05
N ILE A 3 -23.36 41.60 -8.84
CA ILE A 3 -22.37 40.61 -8.40
C ILE A 3 -22.88 39.25 -8.89
N ALA A 4 -22.26 38.76 -9.99
CA ALA A 4 -22.50 37.40 -10.43
C ALA A 4 -21.83 36.44 -9.45
N ALA A 5 -22.63 35.80 -8.58
CA ALA A 5 -22.18 34.67 -7.78
C ALA A 5 -21.82 33.52 -8.74
N ARG A 6 -20.54 33.22 -8.90
CA ARG A 6 -20.09 31.96 -9.52
C ARG A 6 -20.52 30.83 -8.57
N LEU A 7 -21.58 30.14 -8.93
CA LEU A 7 -21.81 28.80 -8.43
C LEU A 7 -20.62 27.95 -8.89
N LEU A 8 -19.70 27.66 -7.98
CA LEU A 8 -18.76 26.55 -8.15
C LEU A 8 -19.61 25.29 -8.21
N ALA A 9 -19.72 24.69 -9.40
CA ALA A 9 -20.31 23.38 -9.54
C ALA A 9 -19.50 22.45 -8.63
N GLN A 10 -20.11 21.96 -7.57
CA GLN A 10 -19.51 20.90 -6.75
C GLN A 10 -19.29 19.69 -7.67
N THR A 11 -18.04 19.32 -7.86
CA THR A 11 -17.71 18.06 -8.54
C THR A 11 -18.49 16.94 -7.83
N PRO A 12 -19.20 16.06 -8.56
CA PRO A 12 -19.92 14.98 -7.92
C PRO A 12 -18.97 14.19 -7.02
N SER A 13 -19.25 14.10 -5.74
CA SER A 13 -18.45 13.31 -4.83
C SER A 13 -18.54 11.83 -5.23
N HIS A 14 -17.41 11.19 -5.55
CA HIS A 14 -17.33 9.74 -5.80
C HIS A 14 -17.69 8.93 -4.59
N LEU A 15 -17.67 9.53 -3.39
CA LEU A 15 -17.87 8.86 -2.12
C LEU A 15 -19.24 9.20 -1.52
N GLY A 16 -19.95 8.19 -1.10
CA GLY A 16 -21.18 8.32 -0.30
C GLY A 16 -21.07 7.50 0.98
N ASN A 17 -21.93 7.81 1.98
CA ASN A 17 -22.07 7.02 3.20
C ASN A 17 -20.74 6.65 3.87
N ILE A 18 -19.85 7.63 4.05
CA ILE A 18 -18.53 7.42 4.68
C ILE A 18 -18.74 6.94 6.12
N LYS A 19 -18.17 5.79 6.48
CA LYS A 19 -18.25 5.17 7.79
C LYS A 19 -16.86 4.91 8.33
N GLN A 20 -16.55 5.36 9.55
CA GLN A 20 -15.35 5.03 10.29
C GLN A 20 -15.49 3.64 10.93
N LEU A 21 -14.45 2.79 10.80
CA LEU A 21 -14.43 1.40 11.30
C LEU A 21 -13.50 1.20 12.49
N THR A 22 -12.43 2.01 12.61
CA THR A 22 -11.48 1.96 13.74
C THR A 22 -11.46 3.30 14.47
N PHE A 23 -11.06 3.28 15.74
CA PHE A 23 -11.10 4.48 16.60
C PHE A 23 -9.84 4.53 17.47
N GLY A 24 -8.99 5.52 17.21
CA GLY A 24 -7.70 5.69 17.89
C GLY A 24 -6.59 4.77 17.36
N GLY A 25 -5.34 5.10 17.70
CA GLY A 25 -4.15 4.42 17.21
C GLY A 25 -3.75 4.82 15.79
N GLN A 26 -2.86 4.03 15.19
CA GLN A 26 -2.42 4.21 13.81
C GLN A 26 -2.88 2.99 13.01
N ASN A 27 -3.93 3.14 12.23
CA ASN A 27 -4.54 2.06 11.44
C ASN A 27 -4.40 2.39 9.96
N ALA A 28 -3.81 1.51 9.17
CA ALA A 28 -3.53 1.74 7.76
C ALA A 28 -3.59 0.44 6.95
N GLU A 29 -3.45 0.57 5.63
CA GLU A 29 -3.31 -0.54 4.69
C GLU A 29 -4.41 -1.60 4.87
N ALA A 30 -5.68 -1.16 4.81
CA ALA A 30 -6.81 -2.08 4.89
C ALA A 30 -7.17 -2.63 3.51
N TYR A 31 -7.26 -3.96 3.42
CA TYR A 31 -7.57 -4.67 2.18
C TYR A 31 -8.69 -5.68 2.38
N TRP A 32 -9.54 -5.83 1.36
CA TRP A 32 -10.69 -6.73 1.40
C TRP A 32 -10.30 -8.20 1.29
N SER A 33 -11.06 -9.07 1.95
CA SER A 33 -11.07 -10.49 1.60
C SER A 33 -11.74 -10.70 0.23
N PRO A 34 -11.37 -11.73 -0.55
CA PRO A 34 -11.97 -12.00 -1.86
C PRO A 34 -13.50 -12.14 -1.86
N ASP A 35 -14.11 -12.57 -0.75
CA ASP A 35 -15.56 -12.67 -0.58
C ASP A 35 -16.21 -11.36 -0.08
N GLY A 36 -15.41 -10.32 0.21
CA GLY A 36 -15.87 -9.01 0.67
C GLY A 36 -16.45 -8.96 2.08
N LYS A 37 -16.25 -10.02 2.88
CA LYS A 37 -16.84 -10.10 4.23
C LYS A 37 -15.91 -9.58 5.32
N ARG A 38 -14.61 -9.52 5.06
CA ARG A 38 -13.58 -9.12 6.03
C ARG A 38 -12.61 -8.12 5.43
N LEU A 39 -11.91 -7.43 6.34
CA LEU A 39 -10.79 -6.56 6.05
C LEU A 39 -9.58 -7.04 6.85
N ILE A 40 -8.39 -7.01 6.22
CA ILE A 40 -7.10 -7.16 6.89
C ILE A 40 -6.44 -5.78 6.91
N PHE A 41 -5.80 -5.40 8.00
CA PHE A 41 -5.16 -4.09 8.13
C PHE A 41 -4.01 -4.13 9.12
N GLN A 42 -3.09 -3.18 9.01
CA GLN A 42 -2.04 -2.98 10.01
C GLN A 42 -2.45 -1.94 11.05
N SER A 43 -2.00 -2.14 12.28
CA SER A 43 -2.33 -1.24 13.37
C SER A 43 -1.25 -1.20 14.44
N THR A 44 -0.92 0.03 14.88
CA THR A 44 -0.27 0.30 16.16
C THR A 44 -1.32 0.86 17.11
N ARG A 45 -1.78 0.04 18.06
CA ARG A 45 -2.84 0.37 19.02
C ARG A 45 -2.57 -0.22 20.40
N ASP A 46 -3.32 0.21 21.39
CA ASP A 46 -3.24 -0.28 22.75
C ASP A 46 -1.83 -0.14 23.33
N LYS A 47 -1.17 -1.27 23.64
CA LYS A 47 0.19 -1.32 24.17
C LYS A 47 1.23 -1.75 23.13
N LEU A 48 0.84 -1.85 21.86
CA LEU A 48 1.75 -2.21 20.79
C LEU A 48 2.73 -1.06 20.50
N GLU A 49 4.00 -1.36 20.44
CA GLU A 49 5.07 -0.39 20.16
C GLU A 49 5.28 -0.17 18.67
N CYS A 50 4.85 -1.11 17.83
CA CYS A 50 4.89 -1.02 16.37
C CYS A 50 3.73 -1.82 15.73
N ASP A 51 3.61 -1.67 14.41
CA ASP A 51 2.51 -2.24 13.66
C ASP A 51 2.43 -3.76 13.79
N GLN A 52 1.21 -4.24 13.97
CA GLN A 52 0.82 -5.63 13.89
C GLN A 52 -0.36 -5.77 12.90
N ILE A 53 -0.58 -6.97 12.39
CA ILE A 53 -1.67 -7.25 11.45
C ILE A 53 -2.91 -7.72 12.18
N PHE A 54 -4.04 -7.14 11.80
CA PHE A 54 -5.37 -7.43 12.33
C PHE A 54 -6.32 -7.82 11.21
N VAL A 55 -7.34 -8.58 11.56
CA VAL A 55 -8.50 -8.86 10.71
C VAL A 55 -9.75 -8.35 11.43
N MET A 56 -10.74 -7.89 10.67
CA MET A 56 -12.06 -7.51 11.16
C MET A 56 -13.14 -7.87 10.14
N ASN A 57 -14.39 -7.92 10.58
CA ASN A 57 -15.53 -7.97 9.65
C ASN A 57 -15.63 -6.67 8.84
N ALA A 58 -16.24 -6.72 7.67
CA ALA A 58 -16.41 -5.56 6.77
C ALA A 58 -17.21 -4.40 7.40
N ASP A 59 -17.95 -4.64 8.47
CA ASP A 59 -18.68 -3.62 9.23
C ASP A 59 -17.87 -2.98 10.36
N GLY A 60 -16.62 -3.44 10.59
CA GLY A 60 -15.70 -3.00 11.64
C GLY A 60 -15.77 -3.82 12.93
N SER A 61 -16.64 -4.82 13.03
CA SER A 61 -16.76 -5.70 14.20
C SER A 61 -15.69 -6.81 14.19
N ASP A 62 -15.55 -7.54 15.31
CA ASP A 62 -14.68 -8.72 15.48
C ASP A 62 -13.20 -8.45 15.10
N GLN A 63 -12.65 -7.37 15.62
CA GLN A 63 -11.25 -7.01 15.39
C GLN A 63 -10.32 -7.87 16.21
N HIS A 64 -9.43 -8.65 15.56
CA HIS A 64 -8.44 -9.48 16.25
C HIS A 64 -7.10 -9.49 15.53
N MET A 65 -6.02 -9.65 16.30
CA MET A 65 -4.66 -9.71 15.76
C MET A 65 -4.38 -11.09 15.18
N VAL A 66 -3.78 -11.11 13.96
CA VAL A 66 -3.38 -12.34 13.25
C VAL A 66 -1.88 -12.48 13.09
N SER A 67 -1.10 -11.46 13.41
CA SER A 67 0.35 -11.55 13.51
C SER A 67 0.80 -11.97 14.91
N THR A 68 2.10 -12.21 15.09
CA THR A 68 2.65 -12.82 16.31
C THR A 68 2.64 -11.91 17.54
N GLY A 69 2.41 -10.60 17.37
CA GLY A 69 2.63 -9.60 18.42
C GLY A 69 4.10 -9.28 18.68
N LYS A 70 5.04 -9.87 17.91
CA LYS A 70 6.49 -9.73 18.03
C LYS A 70 7.05 -9.05 16.79
N GLY A 71 8.15 -8.30 16.97
CA GLY A 71 8.75 -7.53 15.90
C GLY A 71 7.76 -6.53 15.30
N ARG A 72 8.02 -6.05 14.11
CA ARG A 72 7.11 -5.20 13.30
C ARG A 72 6.51 -6.02 12.17
N THR A 73 5.23 -5.85 11.92
CA THR A 73 4.55 -6.46 10.76
C THR A 73 3.94 -5.40 9.87
N THR A 74 3.80 -5.67 8.58
CA THR A 74 3.22 -4.75 7.59
C THR A 74 2.59 -5.50 6.43
N CYS A 75 1.79 -4.78 5.62
CA CYS A 75 1.31 -5.22 4.31
C CYS A 75 0.58 -6.57 4.36
N GLY A 76 -0.46 -6.66 5.19
CA GLY A 76 -1.32 -7.84 5.25
C GLY A 76 -2.19 -7.96 4.01
N TYR A 77 -2.37 -9.18 3.45
CA TYR A 77 -3.25 -9.40 2.29
C TYR A 77 -3.89 -10.79 2.34
N PHE A 78 -5.16 -10.91 1.91
CA PHE A 78 -5.85 -12.22 1.86
C PHE A 78 -5.46 -13.03 0.63
N LEU A 79 -5.32 -14.36 0.81
CA LEU A 79 -5.30 -15.31 -0.29
C LEU A 79 -6.70 -15.53 -0.87
N THR A 80 -6.74 -16.22 -2.01
CA THR A 80 -7.97 -16.49 -2.77
C THR A 80 -9.01 -17.37 -2.06
N ASP A 81 -8.59 -18.12 -1.04
CA ASP A 81 -9.43 -19.05 -0.27
C ASP A 81 -10.19 -18.38 0.90
N ASN A 82 -9.97 -17.09 1.13
CA ASN A 82 -10.49 -16.34 2.28
C ASN A 82 -10.04 -16.84 3.68
N GLN A 83 -9.24 -17.89 3.76
CA GLN A 83 -8.83 -18.51 5.03
C GLN A 83 -7.40 -18.21 5.39
N HIS A 84 -6.57 -17.96 4.40
CA HIS A 84 -5.16 -17.63 4.58
C HIS A 84 -4.86 -16.17 4.26
N VAL A 85 -3.83 -15.66 4.93
CA VAL A 85 -3.32 -14.30 4.76
C VAL A 85 -1.81 -14.33 4.58
N LEU A 86 -1.29 -13.33 3.88
CA LEU A 86 0.13 -12.98 3.85
C LEU A 86 0.36 -11.76 4.71
N TYR A 87 1.52 -11.66 5.30
CA TYR A 87 2.06 -10.42 5.87
C TYR A 87 3.57 -10.47 5.91
N ALA A 88 4.22 -9.31 5.88
CA ALA A 88 5.65 -9.20 6.12
C ALA A 88 5.92 -8.97 7.61
N SER A 89 6.97 -9.60 8.15
CA SER A 89 7.30 -9.50 9.57
C SER A 89 8.79 -9.60 9.83
N THR A 90 9.24 -8.88 10.86
CA THR A 90 10.63 -8.92 11.36
C THR A 90 10.80 -9.83 12.57
N HIS A 91 9.78 -10.60 13.00
CA HIS A 91 9.77 -11.33 14.27
C HIS A 91 10.86 -12.40 14.40
N GLU A 92 11.36 -12.97 13.30
CA GLU A 92 12.51 -13.88 13.34
C GLU A 92 13.84 -13.15 13.58
N GLY A 93 13.91 -11.85 13.30
CA GLY A 93 15.04 -11.00 13.66
C GLY A 93 15.07 -10.53 15.11
N GLY A 94 14.00 -10.79 15.87
CA GLY A 94 13.86 -10.44 17.28
C GLY A 94 12.42 -10.11 17.69
N ASP A 95 12.12 -10.30 18.98
CA ASP A 95 10.78 -10.05 19.54
C ASP A 95 10.44 -8.56 19.65
N ALA A 96 11.44 -7.70 19.86
CA ALA A 96 11.26 -6.26 20.00
C ALA A 96 10.98 -5.57 18.65
N CYS A 97 10.33 -4.40 18.69
CA CYS A 97 10.23 -3.56 17.53
C CYS A 97 11.62 -3.13 17.03
N PRO A 98 11.91 -3.25 15.74
CA PRO A 98 13.17 -2.76 15.21
C PRO A 98 13.33 -1.24 15.43
N PRO A 99 14.55 -0.71 15.53
CA PRO A 99 14.79 0.72 15.72
C PRO A 99 14.09 1.56 14.65
N SER A 100 13.56 2.71 15.04
CA SER A 100 12.97 3.64 14.07
C SER A 100 14.01 4.13 13.05
N ALA A 101 13.57 4.44 11.83
CA ALA A 101 14.41 5.02 10.80
C ALA A 101 15.10 6.31 11.29
N ASP A 102 16.36 6.49 10.93
CA ASP A 102 17.13 7.71 11.26
C ASP A 102 16.56 8.94 10.53
N ARG A 103 15.87 9.78 11.27
CA ARG A 103 15.24 11.01 10.76
C ARG A 103 16.23 12.14 10.44
N SER A 104 17.50 12.02 10.82
CA SER A 104 18.52 12.97 10.40
C SER A 104 18.77 12.98 8.90
N LYS A 105 18.43 11.86 8.23
CA LYS A 105 18.48 11.69 6.77
C LYS A 105 17.22 12.19 6.04
N GLY A 106 16.33 12.89 6.74
CA GLY A 106 15.08 13.39 6.17
C GLY A 106 13.90 12.42 6.37
N TYR A 107 12.90 12.51 5.48
CA TYR A 107 11.79 11.57 5.51
C TYR A 107 12.15 10.30 4.74
N VAL A 108 12.44 9.26 5.50
CA VAL A 108 12.88 7.96 4.98
C VAL A 108 12.05 6.82 5.59
N TRP A 109 11.93 5.73 4.84
CA TRP A 109 11.38 4.46 5.30
C TRP A 109 12.51 3.47 5.56
N ALA A 110 12.40 2.70 6.65
CA ALA A 110 13.30 1.60 6.90
C ALA A 110 12.88 0.36 6.11
N VAL A 111 13.84 -0.24 5.40
CA VAL A 111 13.71 -1.51 4.69
C VAL A 111 14.51 -2.56 5.46
N TYR A 112 13.99 -2.95 6.65
CA TYR A 112 14.71 -3.83 7.56
C TYR A 112 15.06 -5.16 6.87
N PRO A 113 16.33 -5.61 6.91
CA PRO A 113 16.75 -6.87 6.28
C PRO A 113 16.11 -8.11 6.90
N SER A 114 15.48 -7.96 8.06
CA SER A 114 14.77 -9.04 8.76
C SER A 114 13.30 -9.19 8.34
N TYR A 115 12.81 -8.36 7.42
CA TYR A 115 11.47 -8.57 6.88
C TYR A 115 11.45 -9.76 5.93
N ASP A 116 10.63 -10.73 6.28
CA ASP A 116 10.23 -11.84 5.42
C ASP A 116 8.70 -11.92 5.32
N ILE A 117 8.22 -12.55 4.25
CA ILE A 117 6.80 -12.76 4.01
C ILE A 117 6.39 -14.10 4.61
N TYR A 118 5.30 -14.11 5.37
CA TYR A 118 4.72 -15.27 6.02
C TYR A 118 3.32 -15.54 5.49
N LEU A 119 3.01 -16.83 5.32
CA LEU A 119 1.67 -17.35 5.13
C LEU A 119 1.13 -17.75 6.50
N ALA A 120 -0.03 -17.22 6.87
CA ALA A 120 -0.73 -17.58 8.09
C ALA A 120 -2.21 -17.83 7.81
N THR A 121 -2.88 -18.49 8.76
CA THR A 121 -4.34 -18.54 8.76
C THR A 121 -4.93 -17.22 9.26
N ALA A 122 -6.16 -16.91 8.88
CA ALA A 122 -6.82 -15.66 9.28
C ALA A 122 -7.19 -15.61 10.78
N ASP A 123 -6.96 -16.68 11.52
CA ASP A 123 -7.02 -16.75 12.99
C ASP A 123 -5.63 -16.66 13.67
N GLY A 124 -4.56 -16.44 12.89
CA GLY A 124 -3.23 -16.07 13.40
C GLY A 124 -2.20 -17.20 13.52
N LYS A 125 -2.46 -18.40 13.00
CA LYS A 125 -1.45 -19.47 13.01
C LYS A 125 -0.53 -19.37 11.79
N ILE A 126 0.77 -19.20 12.00
CA ILE A 126 1.77 -19.25 10.92
C ILE A 126 1.76 -20.67 10.31
N VAL A 127 1.63 -20.72 9.00
CA VAL A 127 1.66 -21.95 8.18
C VAL A 127 3.04 -22.13 7.58
N LYS A 128 3.64 -21.05 7.03
CA LYS A 128 4.89 -21.13 6.29
C LYS A 128 5.59 -19.77 6.18
N LYS A 129 6.91 -19.78 6.25
CA LYS A 129 7.75 -18.69 5.76
C LYS A 129 7.85 -18.78 4.23
N MET A 130 7.51 -17.71 3.53
CA MET A 130 7.41 -17.68 2.05
C MET A 130 8.69 -17.19 1.39
N THR A 131 9.43 -16.31 2.07
CA THR A 131 10.71 -15.76 1.62
C THR A 131 11.78 -16.01 2.67
N ASP A 132 13.03 -16.09 2.23
CA ASP A 132 14.19 -16.39 3.06
C ASP A 132 15.48 -15.84 2.44
N ALA A 133 15.37 -15.00 1.39
CA ALA A 133 16.51 -14.34 0.78
C ALA A 133 17.05 -13.25 1.74
N PRO A 134 18.39 -13.00 1.74
CA PRO A 134 18.91 -11.86 2.49
C PRO A 134 18.32 -10.54 2.04
N GLY A 135 17.90 -9.70 2.99
CA GLY A 135 17.38 -8.37 2.73
C GLY A 135 15.87 -8.27 2.93
N TYR A 136 15.31 -7.15 2.51
CA TYR A 136 13.91 -6.81 2.68
C TYR A 136 13.01 -7.60 1.72
N ASP A 137 12.04 -8.33 2.25
CA ASP A 137 10.95 -8.97 1.51
C ASP A 137 9.61 -8.57 2.13
N ALA A 138 8.81 -7.76 1.40
CA ALA A 138 7.52 -7.27 1.90
C ALA A 138 6.54 -6.86 0.78
N GLU A 139 5.45 -6.19 1.15
CA GLU A 139 4.47 -5.59 0.24
C GLU A 139 3.80 -6.62 -0.70
N ALA A 140 3.57 -7.83 -0.18
CA ALA A 140 2.98 -8.91 -0.97
C ALA A 140 1.48 -8.67 -1.22
N THR A 141 1.06 -8.77 -2.50
CA THR A 141 -0.34 -8.80 -2.92
C THR A 141 -0.62 -10.00 -3.81
N VAL A 142 -1.89 -10.37 -3.94
CA VAL A 142 -2.30 -11.61 -4.59
C VAL A 142 -3.16 -11.33 -5.82
N ASN A 143 -2.83 -11.96 -6.91
CA ASN A 143 -3.69 -12.04 -8.09
C ASN A 143 -4.85 -13.00 -7.81
N TRP A 144 -6.02 -12.50 -7.54
CA TRP A 144 -7.18 -13.33 -7.19
C TRP A 144 -7.70 -14.22 -8.33
N LYS A 145 -7.18 -14.09 -9.56
CA LYS A 145 -7.52 -14.98 -10.69
C LYS A 145 -6.58 -16.17 -10.81
N SER A 146 -5.28 -15.95 -10.55
CA SER A 146 -4.27 -16.99 -10.75
C SER A 146 -3.63 -17.52 -9.47
N GLY A 147 -3.85 -16.86 -8.33
CA GLY A 147 -3.15 -17.12 -7.06
C GLY A 147 -1.69 -16.67 -7.04
N LYS A 148 -1.17 -16.06 -8.11
CA LYS A 148 0.18 -15.49 -8.13
C LYS A 148 0.31 -14.38 -7.10
N ILE A 149 1.48 -14.32 -6.45
CA ILE A 149 1.87 -13.27 -5.51
C ILE A 149 2.88 -12.38 -6.20
N VAL A 150 2.75 -11.06 -6.05
CA VAL A 150 3.78 -10.06 -6.36
C VAL A 150 4.22 -9.43 -5.05
N TYR A 151 5.50 -9.12 -4.91
CA TYR A 151 6.09 -8.56 -3.69
C TYR A 151 7.34 -7.73 -4.02
N THR A 152 7.76 -6.90 -3.09
CA THR A 152 9.03 -6.15 -3.17
C THR A 152 10.12 -6.94 -2.47
N SER A 153 11.29 -7.08 -3.12
CA SER A 153 12.41 -7.86 -2.59
C SER A 153 13.75 -7.24 -2.93
N MET A 154 14.69 -7.33 -1.98
CA MET A 154 16.10 -6.99 -2.18
C MET A 154 16.96 -8.16 -2.68
N GLN A 155 16.38 -9.26 -3.09
CA GLN A 155 17.13 -10.45 -3.56
C GLN A 155 18.07 -10.15 -4.76
N SER A 156 17.76 -9.15 -5.57
CA SER A 156 18.61 -8.67 -6.68
C SER A 156 19.76 -7.76 -6.25
N GLY A 157 19.75 -7.30 -4.99
CA GLY A 157 20.61 -6.21 -4.49
C GLY A 157 19.99 -4.82 -4.63
N ASP A 158 18.75 -4.75 -5.15
CA ASP A 158 17.94 -3.54 -5.29
C ASP A 158 16.50 -3.82 -4.86
N LEU A 159 15.69 -2.77 -4.63
CA LEU A 159 14.28 -2.89 -4.28
C LEU A 159 13.44 -3.10 -5.54
N ASP A 160 13.32 -4.35 -5.96
CA ASP A 160 12.62 -4.76 -7.17
C ASP A 160 11.31 -5.48 -6.88
N LEU A 161 10.39 -5.45 -7.86
CA LEU A 161 9.23 -6.34 -7.85
C LEU A 161 9.64 -7.76 -8.24
N TRP A 162 9.17 -8.71 -7.46
CA TRP A 162 9.29 -10.16 -7.69
C TRP A 162 7.90 -10.80 -7.68
N SER A 163 7.79 -11.96 -8.29
CA SER A 163 6.59 -12.79 -8.23
C SER A 163 6.91 -14.20 -7.76
N MET A 164 5.93 -14.87 -7.15
CA MET A 164 5.98 -16.28 -6.78
C MET A 164 4.61 -16.94 -6.92
N ASN A 165 4.57 -18.25 -6.84
CA ASN A 165 3.33 -19.02 -6.74
C ASN A 165 2.74 -18.87 -5.31
N SER A 166 1.48 -19.23 -5.12
CA SER A 166 0.82 -19.22 -3.80
C SER A 166 1.47 -20.14 -2.77
N ASP A 167 2.25 -21.11 -3.19
CA ASP A 167 3.04 -22.01 -2.33
C ASP A 167 4.46 -21.51 -2.04
N GLY A 168 4.86 -20.33 -2.56
CA GLY A 168 6.18 -19.70 -2.42
C GLY A 168 7.21 -20.19 -3.44
N SER A 169 6.86 -21.11 -4.32
CA SER A 169 7.74 -21.59 -5.38
C SER A 169 7.76 -20.65 -6.59
N GLY A 170 8.68 -20.89 -7.53
CA GLY A 170 8.70 -20.18 -8.82
C GLY A 170 9.00 -18.69 -8.71
N LYS A 171 9.85 -18.29 -7.76
CA LYS A 171 10.28 -16.91 -7.55
C LYS A 171 10.91 -16.35 -8.82
N LYS A 172 10.48 -15.17 -9.27
CA LYS A 172 10.94 -14.54 -10.50
C LYS A 172 10.93 -13.02 -10.36
N GLN A 173 12.06 -12.39 -10.71
CA GLN A 173 12.20 -10.95 -10.79
C GLN A 173 11.35 -10.35 -11.93
N ILE A 174 10.66 -9.26 -11.66
CA ILE A 174 9.78 -8.54 -12.58
C ILE A 174 10.45 -7.24 -13.05
N THR A 175 10.91 -6.39 -12.13
CA THR A 175 11.61 -5.14 -12.43
C THR A 175 13.12 -5.27 -12.26
N LYS A 176 13.89 -4.34 -12.86
CA LYS A 176 15.37 -4.38 -12.86
C LYS A 176 15.99 -2.99 -13.01
N THR A 177 15.18 -1.94 -13.01
CA THR A 177 15.68 -0.58 -13.14
C THR A 177 16.18 -0.13 -11.77
N GLU A 178 17.40 0.43 -11.72
CA GLU A 178 17.95 0.94 -10.45
C GLU A 178 16.97 1.91 -9.78
N GLY A 179 16.61 1.61 -8.53
CA GLY A 179 15.67 2.41 -7.77
C GLY A 179 14.66 1.55 -7.02
N TYR A 180 13.73 2.20 -6.35
CA TYR A 180 12.67 1.54 -5.63
C TYR A 180 11.50 1.20 -6.57
N ASP A 181 11.12 -0.05 -6.61
CA ASP A 181 9.87 -0.56 -7.17
C ASP A 181 9.09 -1.30 -6.08
N GLY A 182 7.87 -0.87 -5.73
CA GLY A 182 7.14 -1.51 -4.63
C GLY A 182 5.66 -1.21 -4.57
N GLY A 183 4.97 -1.92 -3.66
CA GLY A 183 3.54 -1.78 -3.42
C GLY A 183 2.71 -2.07 -4.66
N ALA A 184 3.05 -3.14 -5.39
CA ALA A 184 2.36 -3.52 -6.61
C ALA A 184 1.04 -4.23 -6.31
N VAL A 185 0.01 -3.91 -7.11
CA VAL A 185 -1.29 -4.61 -7.06
C VAL A 185 -1.71 -5.05 -8.45
N PHE A 186 -2.44 -6.17 -8.51
CA PHE A 186 -2.99 -6.68 -9.75
C PHE A 186 -4.33 -6.01 -10.10
N SER A 187 -4.61 -5.86 -11.40
CA SER A 187 -5.96 -5.56 -11.86
C SER A 187 -6.91 -6.71 -11.52
N ARG A 188 -8.20 -6.41 -11.39
CA ARG A 188 -9.22 -7.41 -11.03
C ARG A 188 -9.30 -8.59 -12.00
N ASP A 189 -9.02 -8.38 -13.27
CA ASP A 189 -8.93 -9.45 -14.28
C ASP A 189 -7.61 -10.22 -14.22
N GLY A 190 -6.67 -9.80 -13.37
CA GLY A 190 -5.38 -10.41 -13.15
C GLY A 190 -4.36 -10.21 -14.28
N LYS A 191 -4.64 -9.33 -15.26
CA LYS A 191 -3.80 -9.18 -16.47
C LYS A 191 -2.79 -8.06 -16.40
N LYS A 192 -2.95 -7.12 -15.47
CA LYS A 192 -2.09 -5.94 -15.32
C LYS A 192 -1.57 -5.81 -13.90
N LEU A 193 -0.47 -5.07 -13.77
CA LEU A 193 0.10 -4.57 -12.52
C LEU A 193 0.10 -3.06 -12.53
N VAL A 194 -0.07 -2.45 -11.36
CA VAL A 194 0.23 -1.06 -11.05
C VAL A 194 1.08 -1.03 -9.80
N TRP A 195 2.09 -0.16 -9.75
CA TRP A 195 2.98 0.00 -8.59
C TRP A 195 3.51 1.42 -8.49
N ARG A 196 4.13 1.74 -7.36
CA ARG A 196 4.88 2.98 -7.18
C ARG A 196 6.37 2.73 -7.36
N ALA A 197 7.08 3.68 -7.97
CA ALA A 197 8.52 3.58 -8.16
C ALA A 197 9.21 4.95 -8.05
N ASN A 198 10.49 4.90 -7.70
CA ASN A 198 11.40 6.03 -7.78
C ASN A 198 12.70 5.56 -8.43
N HIS A 199 12.91 5.93 -9.69
CA HIS A 199 14.10 5.58 -10.47
C HIS A 199 15.01 6.80 -10.56
N PRO A 200 16.13 6.83 -9.82
CA PRO A 200 17.07 7.94 -9.86
C PRO A 200 17.80 7.99 -11.20
N THR A 201 17.87 9.18 -11.82
CA THR A 201 18.39 9.33 -13.20
C THR A 201 19.70 10.10 -13.28
N THR A 202 20.10 10.84 -12.22
CA THR A 202 21.37 11.57 -12.20
C THR A 202 22.38 10.88 -11.29
N PRO A 203 23.71 11.06 -11.52
CA PRO A 203 24.73 10.48 -10.64
C PRO A 203 24.52 10.80 -9.16
N GLU A 204 24.08 12.03 -8.83
CA GLU A 204 23.84 12.46 -7.44
C GLU A 204 22.64 11.72 -6.82
N THR A 205 21.53 11.61 -7.56
CA THR A 205 20.33 10.93 -7.04
C THR A 205 20.54 9.42 -6.95
N GLN A 206 21.28 8.81 -7.87
CA GLN A 206 21.69 7.42 -7.81
C GLN A 206 22.61 7.14 -6.61
N LYS A 207 23.60 8.03 -6.38
CA LYS A 207 24.43 7.91 -5.18
C LYS A 207 23.60 8.02 -3.91
N THR A 208 22.73 9.01 -3.81
CA THR A 208 21.85 9.19 -2.64
C THR A 208 20.98 7.96 -2.39
N TYR A 209 20.41 7.36 -3.43
CA TYR A 209 19.61 6.15 -3.33
C TYR A 209 20.45 4.99 -2.79
N ARG A 210 21.63 4.73 -3.38
CA ARG A 210 22.56 3.66 -2.93
C ARG A 210 23.03 3.86 -1.49
N ASP A 211 23.36 5.10 -1.09
CA ASP A 211 23.76 5.41 0.28
C ASP A 211 22.63 5.13 1.28
N LEU A 212 21.39 5.49 0.95
CA LEU A 212 20.23 5.17 1.78
C LEU A 212 20.00 3.66 1.86
N LEU A 213 20.07 2.97 0.72
CA LEU A 213 19.82 1.53 0.67
C LEU A 213 20.88 0.74 1.45
N HIS A 214 22.16 1.18 1.39
CA HIS A 214 23.24 0.63 2.22
C HIS A 214 22.92 0.71 3.73
N ASP A 215 22.24 1.77 4.14
CA ASP A 215 21.81 1.98 5.52
C ASP A 215 20.42 1.37 5.82
N SER A 216 19.93 0.49 4.93
CA SER A 216 18.59 -0.12 5.01
C SER A 216 17.45 0.92 5.05
N LEU A 217 17.59 1.98 4.27
CA LEU A 217 16.63 3.07 4.14
C LEU A 217 16.25 3.30 2.67
N THR A 218 15.07 3.86 2.44
CA THR A 218 14.66 4.41 1.15
C THR A 218 13.86 5.70 1.35
N SER A 219 13.87 6.58 0.33
CA SER A 219 13.08 7.82 0.38
C SER A 219 11.76 7.64 -0.35
N PRO A 220 10.59 7.84 0.31
CA PRO A 220 9.29 7.78 -0.34
C PRO A 220 8.92 9.05 -1.11
N MET A 221 9.82 10.00 -1.16
CA MET A 221 9.61 11.24 -1.90
C MET A 221 9.75 11.01 -3.40
N LYS A 222 8.97 11.75 -4.22
CA LYS A 222 9.03 11.67 -5.69
C LYS A 222 8.74 10.29 -6.26
N MET A 223 7.84 9.55 -5.62
CA MET A 223 7.36 8.29 -6.17
C MET A 223 6.34 8.54 -7.27
N GLU A 224 6.51 7.87 -8.40
CA GLU A 224 5.60 7.91 -9.53
C GLU A 224 4.95 6.55 -9.75
N LEU A 225 3.82 6.53 -10.46
CA LEU A 225 3.09 5.31 -10.75
C LEU A 225 3.47 4.72 -12.09
N PHE A 226 3.59 3.40 -12.11
CA PHE A 226 3.86 2.60 -13.29
C PHE A 226 2.76 1.56 -13.49
N VAL A 227 2.47 1.22 -14.74
CA VAL A 227 1.59 0.12 -15.12
C VAL A 227 2.30 -0.80 -16.11
N ALA A 228 1.98 -2.10 -16.03
CA ALA A 228 2.50 -3.12 -16.93
C ALA A 228 1.48 -4.25 -17.12
N ASP A 229 1.78 -5.20 -18.02
CA ASP A 229 1.14 -6.49 -18.01
C ASP A 229 1.53 -7.26 -16.72
N ALA A 230 0.72 -8.21 -16.28
CA ALA A 230 0.90 -8.92 -15.01
C ALA A 230 2.28 -9.61 -14.81
N GLY A 231 3.02 -9.84 -15.89
CA GLY A 231 4.38 -10.37 -15.87
C GLY A 231 5.47 -9.30 -16.00
N GLY A 232 5.14 -8.02 -15.86
CA GLY A 232 6.10 -6.89 -15.96
C GLY A 232 6.40 -6.42 -17.37
N LYS A 233 5.87 -7.06 -18.42
CA LYS A 233 6.07 -6.60 -19.80
C LYS A 233 5.29 -5.30 -20.07
N ASN A 234 5.76 -4.51 -21.04
CA ASN A 234 5.12 -3.26 -21.46
C ASN A 234 4.97 -2.25 -20.32
N ALA A 235 5.94 -2.24 -19.39
CA ALA A 235 5.98 -1.30 -18.28
C ALA A 235 6.08 0.16 -18.78
N ARG A 236 5.28 1.05 -18.19
CA ARG A 236 5.31 2.48 -18.48
C ARG A 236 4.91 3.30 -17.28
N GLN A 237 5.52 4.44 -17.13
CA GLN A 237 5.16 5.45 -16.15
C GLN A 237 3.86 6.15 -16.57
N ILE A 238 2.96 6.40 -15.62
CA ILE A 238 1.67 7.07 -15.87
C ILE A 238 1.51 8.38 -15.10
N THR A 239 2.36 8.66 -14.11
CA THR A 239 2.44 9.96 -13.44
C THR A 239 3.83 10.54 -13.55
N ASN A 240 3.95 11.87 -13.52
CA ASN A 240 5.23 12.59 -13.52
C ASN A 240 5.03 13.93 -12.81
N TYR A 241 4.72 13.85 -11.50
CA TYR A 241 4.42 15.04 -10.70
C TYR A 241 5.62 15.54 -9.91
N GLY A 242 6.67 14.75 -9.77
CA GLY A 242 7.81 15.04 -8.90
C GLY A 242 7.44 15.08 -7.42
N CYS A 243 6.29 14.49 -7.07
CA CYS A 243 5.72 14.41 -5.73
C CYS A 243 5.65 12.95 -5.28
N ALA A 244 5.12 12.70 -4.08
CA ALA A 244 4.83 11.34 -3.64
C ALA A 244 3.46 10.90 -4.16
N SER A 245 3.44 9.88 -5.02
CA SER A 245 2.23 9.17 -5.47
C SER A 245 2.36 7.70 -5.10
N PHE A 246 1.45 7.16 -4.28
CA PHE A 246 1.56 5.79 -3.80
C PHE A 246 0.20 5.14 -3.50
N ALA A 247 0.24 3.88 -3.02
CA ALA A 247 -0.93 3.06 -2.76
C ALA A 247 -1.92 3.03 -3.94
N PRO A 248 -1.46 2.73 -5.17
CA PRO A 248 -2.34 2.65 -6.32
C PRO A 248 -3.19 1.39 -6.28
N THR A 249 -4.43 1.50 -6.77
CA THR A 249 -5.31 0.36 -7.06
C THR A 249 -6.05 0.59 -8.38
N PHE A 250 -6.46 -0.48 -9.05
CA PHE A 250 -7.30 -0.36 -10.25
C PHE A 250 -8.74 -0.07 -9.87
N THR A 251 -9.43 0.79 -10.64
CA THR A 251 -10.89 0.81 -10.61
C THR A 251 -11.46 -0.54 -11.03
N VAL A 252 -12.68 -0.84 -10.62
CA VAL A 252 -13.29 -2.16 -10.83
C VAL A 252 -13.39 -2.55 -12.30
N ASP A 253 -13.61 -1.57 -13.18
CA ASP A 253 -13.65 -1.75 -14.63
C ASP A 253 -12.24 -1.83 -15.27
N GLY A 254 -11.18 -1.65 -14.47
CA GLY A 254 -9.78 -1.70 -14.91
C GLY A 254 -9.35 -0.55 -15.82
N ARG A 255 -10.14 0.52 -15.94
CA ARG A 255 -9.87 1.63 -16.87
C ARG A 255 -9.05 2.76 -16.26
N LYS A 256 -9.16 2.95 -14.95
CA LYS A 256 -8.43 3.99 -14.20
C LYS A 256 -7.65 3.38 -13.05
N ILE A 257 -6.70 4.15 -12.53
CA ILE A 257 -6.02 3.92 -11.26
C ILE A 257 -6.55 4.93 -10.25
N LEU A 258 -6.92 4.45 -9.06
CA LEU A 258 -7.15 5.26 -7.87
C LEU A 258 -5.89 5.20 -7.01
N PHE A 259 -5.39 6.33 -6.53
CA PHE A 259 -4.13 6.41 -5.79
C PHE A 259 -4.12 7.58 -4.83
N SER A 260 -3.17 7.58 -3.91
CA SER A 260 -2.93 8.65 -2.96
C SER A 260 -1.76 9.52 -3.41
N SER A 261 -1.89 10.85 -3.32
CA SER A 261 -0.78 11.75 -3.66
C SER A 261 -0.86 13.08 -2.91
N ASN A 262 0.33 13.65 -2.64
CA ASN A 262 0.49 15.02 -2.14
C ASN A 262 0.74 16.04 -3.27
N LYS A 263 0.37 15.73 -4.50
CA LYS A 263 0.64 16.54 -5.70
C LYS A 263 0.16 17.99 -5.63
N ASN A 264 -0.82 18.29 -4.78
CA ASN A 264 -1.28 19.68 -4.58
C ASN A 264 -0.29 20.51 -3.75
N ASN A 265 0.61 19.86 -2.98
CA ASN A 265 1.71 20.46 -2.24
C ASN A 265 2.77 19.39 -1.97
N CYS A 266 3.73 19.20 -2.87
CA CYS A 266 4.71 18.11 -2.86
C CYS A 266 5.59 18.05 -1.61
N ASP A 267 5.82 19.19 -0.94
CA ASP A 267 6.58 19.25 0.31
C ASP A 267 5.70 19.03 1.55
N GLY A 268 4.38 18.95 1.33
CA GLY A 268 3.37 18.82 2.37
C GLY A 268 3.08 17.37 2.76
N ARG A 269 2.42 17.23 3.92
CA ARG A 269 1.96 15.94 4.46
C ARG A 269 0.49 15.66 4.17
N LYS A 270 -0.16 16.51 3.36
CA LYS A 270 -1.55 16.32 2.96
C LYS A 270 -1.58 15.44 1.73
N PHE A 271 -2.22 14.31 1.87
CA PHE A 271 -2.45 13.35 0.81
C PHE A 271 -3.93 13.19 0.57
N GLU A 272 -4.31 13.24 -0.70
CA GLU A 272 -5.69 13.02 -1.12
C GLU A 272 -5.73 11.89 -2.15
N LEU A 273 -6.92 11.35 -2.36
CA LEU A 273 -7.15 10.35 -3.38
C LEU A 273 -7.42 11.01 -4.74
N PHE A 274 -6.82 10.44 -5.78
CA PHE A 274 -6.99 10.85 -7.17
C PHE A 274 -7.27 9.65 -8.06
N THR A 275 -8.02 9.85 -9.14
CA THR A 275 -8.09 8.88 -10.25
C THR A 275 -7.34 9.40 -11.47
N ILE A 276 -6.78 8.47 -12.26
CA ILE A 276 -6.09 8.75 -13.50
C ILE A 276 -6.32 7.61 -14.50
N ASN A 277 -6.42 7.91 -15.79
CA ASN A 277 -6.49 6.90 -16.83
C ASN A 277 -5.17 6.12 -16.93
N LEU A 278 -5.21 4.90 -17.47
CA LEU A 278 -4.00 4.10 -17.63
C LEU A 278 -2.95 4.75 -18.52
N ASP A 279 -3.34 5.66 -19.41
CA ASP A 279 -2.41 6.42 -20.29
C ASP A 279 -1.82 7.69 -19.63
N GLY A 280 -2.20 7.97 -18.36
CA GLY A 280 -1.76 9.15 -17.62
C GLY A 280 -2.62 10.39 -17.84
N SER A 281 -3.67 10.31 -18.65
CA SER A 281 -4.63 11.41 -18.86
C SER A 281 -5.78 11.39 -17.84
N GLY A 282 -6.62 12.40 -17.84
CA GLY A 282 -7.88 12.39 -17.09
C GLY A 282 -7.73 12.35 -15.58
N LEU A 283 -6.71 13.02 -15.05
CA LEU A 283 -6.51 13.17 -13.60
C LEU A 283 -7.70 13.88 -12.96
N GLU A 284 -8.24 13.28 -11.89
CA GLU A 284 -9.38 13.80 -11.14
C GLU A 284 -9.16 13.60 -9.65
N GLN A 285 -9.41 14.63 -8.83
CA GLN A 285 -9.35 14.52 -7.38
C GLN A 285 -10.64 13.92 -6.82
N VAL A 286 -10.51 12.92 -5.95
CA VAL A 286 -11.63 12.17 -5.35
C VAL A 286 -11.96 12.65 -3.95
N THR A 287 -10.94 12.97 -3.13
CA THR A 287 -11.11 13.46 -1.77
C THR A 287 -10.51 14.84 -1.58
N ASP A 288 -11.03 15.59 -0.61
CA ASP A 288 -10.50 16.87 -0.14
C ASP A 288 -10.79 16.97 1.38
N PHE A 289 -10.18 16.05 2.13
CA PHE A 289 -10.35 16.02 3.60
C PHE A 289 -9.32 16.89 4.32
N GLY A 290 -8.30 17.36 3.59
CA GLY A 290 -7.31 18.31 4.09
C GLY A 290 -6.23 17.73 4.99
N GLY A 291 -6.16 16.40 5.12
CA GLY A 291 -5.21 15.65 5.92
C GLY A 291 -4.48 14.56 5.14
N PHE A 292 -4.21 13.45 5.78
CA PHE A 292 -3.64 12.26 5.14
C PHE A 292 -4.76 11.27 4.79
N THR A 293 -4.95 10.98 3.51
CA THR A 293 -5.88 9.96 3.03
C THR A 293 -5.16 9.04 2.04
N SER A 294 -5.14 7.74 2.31
CA SER A 294 -4.34 6.79 1.55
C SER A 294 -4.87 5.35 1.60
N PHE A 295 -4.18 4.44 0.89
CA PHE A 295 -4.44 3.00 0.84
C PHE A 295 -5.87 2.67 0.42
N PRO A 296 -6.35 3.22 -0.72
CA PRO A 296 -7.68 2.91 -1.20
C PRO A 296 -7.73 1.50 -1.81
N GLU A 297 -8.77 0.72 -1.51
CA GLU A 297 -9.06 -0.51 -2.21
C GLU A 297 -10.56 -0.70 -2.41
N PHE A 298 -10.97 -1.15 -3.59
CA PHE A 298 -12.36 -1.44 -3.90
C PHE A 298 -12.79 -2.81 -3.36
N SER A 299 -13.99 -2.86 -2.78
CA SER A 299 -14.62 -4.14 -2.44
C SER A 299 -14.72 -5.06 -3.66
N PRO A 300 -14.78 -6.41 -3.47
CA PRO A 300 -14.86 -7.34 -4.58
C PRO A 300 -16.04 -7.11 -5.54
N ASP A 301 -17.15 -6.58 -5.06
CA ASP A 301 -18.31 -6.20 -5.87
C ASP A 301 -18.21 -4.79 -6.48
N GLY A 302 -17.18 -4.02 -6.10
CA GLY A 302 -16.92 -2.68 -6.60
C GLY A 302 -17.81 -1.56 -6.05
N LYS A 303 -18.68 -1.87 -5.10
CA LYS A 303 -19.67 -0.91 -4.58
C LYS A 303 -19.14 -0.08 -3.43
N LYS A 304 -18.06 -0.54 -2.79
CA LYS A 304 -17.45 0.14 -1.65
C LYS A 304 -15.97 0.39 -1.89
N LEU A 305 -15.48 1.44 -1.25
CA LEU A 305 -14.07 1.75 -1.11
C LEU A 305 -13.71 1.64 0.37
N VAL A 306 -12.58 0.97 0.69
CA VAL A 306 -11.92 1.10 1.98
C VAL A 306 -10.71 2.01 1.82
N PHE A 307 -10.38 2.82 2.82
CA PHE A 307 -9.20 3.69 2.84
C PHE A 307 -8.81 4.06 4.28
N ALA A 308 -7.57 4.47 4.47
CA ALA A 308 -7.08 5.02 5.73
C ALA A 308 -7.08 6.55 5.66
N SER A 309 -7.47 7.22 6.76
CA SER A 309 -7.44 8.68 6.84
C SER A 309 -7.27 9.18 8.27
N ASP A 310 -6.68 10.37 8.42
CA ASP A 310 -6.71 11.17 9.64
C ASP A 310 -7.93 12.09 9.74
N LYS A 311 -8.89 11.91 8.81
CA LYS A 311 -10.19 12.58 8.88
C LYS A 311 -10.84 12.32 10.23
N ASP A 312 -11.29 13.37 10.88
CA ASP A 312 -11.91 13.33 12.22
C ASP A 312 -10.98 12.80 13.35
N ALA A 313 -9.65 12.73 13.12
CA ALA A 313 -8.67 12.34 14.12
C ALA A 313 -8.70 13.26 15.34
N LYS A 314 -8.64 12.67 16.53
CA LYS A 314 -8.66 13.41 17.80
C LYS A 314 -7.24 13.70 18.32
N GLN A 315 -6.27 12.97 17.82
CA GLN A 315 -4.86 13.08 18.24
C GLN A 315 -3.94 13.17 17.02
N ARG A 316 -2.77 13.76 17.23
CA ARG A 316 -1.74 13.82 16.21
C ARG A 316 -1.27 12.39 15.87
N TYR A 317 -1.14 12.08 14.58
CA TYR A 317 -0.77 10.74 14.04
C TYR A 317 -1.82 9.64 14.30
N GLU A 318 -3.03 9.99 14.65
CA GLU A 318 -4.15 9.06 14.62
C GLU A 318 -4.61 8.88 13.18
N PHE A 319 -4.64 7.62 12.72
CA PHE A 319 -5.19 7.23 11.43
C PHE A 319 -6.23 6.15 11.65
N ASN A 320 -7.34 6.26 10.96
CA ASN A 320 -8.45 5.32 11.07
C ASN A 320 -8.84 4.74 9.72
N ILE A 321 -9.39 3.54 9.72
CA ILE A 321 -9.95 2.88 8.55
C ILE A 321 -11.39 3.37 8.36
N PHE A 322 -11.68 3.74 7.13
CA PHE A 322 -13.00 4.16 6.67
C PHE A 322 -13.47 3.29 5.51
N THR A 323 -14.78 3.14 5.40
CA THR A 323 -15.43 2.66 4.17
C THR A 323 -16.36 3.74 3.63
N ALA A 324 -16.55 3.73 2.32
CA ALA A 324 -17.52 4.59 1.64
C ALA A 324 -18.20 3.82 0.51
N ASP A 325 -19.42 4.22 0.16
CA ASP A 325 -20.04 3.76 -1.08
C ASP A 325 -19.37 4.46 -2.26
N TRP A 326 -18.99 3.72 -3.28
CA TRP A 326 -18.46 4.26 -4.54
C TRP A 326 -19.61 4.54 -5.52
N LYS A 327 -19.63 5.77 -6.10
CA LYS A 327 -20.67 6.26 -7.01
C LYS A 327 -20.18 6.34 -8.45
#